data_64c260036ddfbff9182a480bd113475c
#
_entry.id   64c260036ddfbff9182a480bd113475c
#
_cell.length_a   1.000
_cell.length_b   1.000
_cell.length_c   1.000
_cell.angle_alpha   90.00
_cell.angle_beta   90.00
_cell.angle_gamma   90.00
#
_symmetry.space_group_name_H-M   'P 1'
#
loop_
_entity.id
_entity.type
_entity.pdbx_description
1 polymer ?
#
loop_
_entity_poly.entity_id
_entity_poly.type
_entity_poly.pdbx_seq_one_letter_code
_entity_poly.pdbx_strand_id
1 'polypeptide(L)'
;MDGRLLHVFDMDGTLLRGTSASLEIAARLGRLDEIRALEAEFAAGIVDTRGFAAALYGLWRELTPAVVAEAFDGAPWIGGLAEVLADIRGRGDRAVVVTMSPDFFAGRLRGLGVHDVVASAFPPPPFRSAPDPAGILVPEDKVTAVDRLRAALGLGRDSCVAYGDSGSDVLLFSVLRHTVAVNATPGLRALAAAGYEGDDLRVAYALGRELRARA
;
A
#
# COMPACT_ATOMS: atom_id res chain seq x y z
N MET A 1 -15.21 25.50 -6.62
CA MET A 1 -14.31 24.67 -7.47
C MET A 1 -13.71 23.63 -6.53
N ASP A 2 -14.14 22.37 -6.65
CA ASP A 2 -13.48 21.29 -5.92
C ASP A 2 -12.03 21.22 -6.40
N GLY A 3 -11.11 21.57 -5.51
CA GLY A 3 -9.68 21.49 -5.82
C GLY A 3 -9.27 20.04 -6.04
N ARG A 4 -8.21 19.82 -6.82
CA ARG A 4 -7.59 18.50 -7.07
C ARG A 4 -7.35 17.75 -5.74
N LEU A 5 -7.65 16.47 -5.70
CA LEU A 5 -7.39 15.59 -4.57
C LEU A 5 -6.20 14.65 -4.83
N LEU A 6 -5.54 14.27 -3.74
CA LEU A 6 -4.55 13.20 -3.69
C LEU A 6 -5.15 12.03 -2.91
N HIS A 7 -5.47 10.94 -3.62
CA HIS A 7 -5.91 9.69 -3.01
C HIS A 7 -4.69 8.82 -2.75
N VAL A 8 -4.42 8.55 -1.48
CA VAL A 8 -3.26 7.79 -1.00
C VAL A 8 -3.73 6.43 -0.54
N PHE A 9 -3.32 5.38 -1.22
CA PHE A 9 -3.68 4.01 -0.89
C PHE A 9 -2.47 3.27 -0.30
N ASP A 10 -2.69 2.57 0.80
CA ASP A 10 -1.87 1.43 1.14
C ASP A 10 -2.16 0.27 0.18
N MET A 11 -1.27 -0.73 0.10
CA MET A 11 -1.42 -1.86 -0.80
C MET A 11 -1.86 -3.13 -0.10
N ASP A 12 -1.04 -3.63 0.83
CA ASP A 12 -1.25 -4.93 1.47
C ASP A 12 -2.40 -4.86 2.48
N GLY A 13 -3.39 -5.74 2.39
CA GLY A 13 -4.60 -5.67 3.20
C GLY A 13 -5.63 -4.64 2.71
N THR A 14 -5.22 -3.61 1.99
CA THR A 14 -6.08 -2.53 1.48
C THR A 14 -6.50 -2.77 0.03
N LEU A 15 -5.56 -2.66 -0.93
CA LEU A 15 -5.79 -2.97 -2.34
C LEU A 15 -5.66 -4.46 -2.64
N LEU A 16 -4.75 -5.17 -1.94
CA LEU A 16 -4.66 -6.61 -1.89
C LEU A 16 -5.55 -7.12 -0.74
N ARG A 17 -6.65 -7.78 -1.07
CA ARG A 17 -7.65 -8.16 -0.08
C ARG A 17 -7.20 -9.36 0.74
N GLY A 18 -6.99 -9.16 2.06
CA GLY A 18 -6.70 -10.23 3.02
C GLY A 18 -5.38 -10.95 2.80
N THR A 19 -4.46 -10.34 2.07
CA THR A 19 -3.14 -10.89 1.75
C THR A 19 -2.11 -9.77 1.61
N SER A 20 -0.86 -10.13 1.39
CA SER A 20 0.26 -9.23 1.14
C SER A 20 1.05 -9.65 -0.10
N ALA A 21 1.83 -8.74 -0.67
CA ALA A 21 2.75 -9.06 -1.76
C ALA A 21 3.71 -10.20 -1.39
N SER A 22 4.15 -10.25 -0.12
CA SER A 22 5.02 -11.31 0.38
C SER A 22 4.34 -12.68 0.35
N LEU A 23 3.08 -12.76 0.76
CA LEU A 23 2.30 -14.00 0.73
C LEU A 23 1.99 -14.45 -0.71
N GLU A 24 1.64 -13.52 -1.61
CA GLU A 24 1.36 -13.84 -3.00
C GLU A 24 2.60 -14.41 -3.73
N ILE A 25 3.77 -13.83 -3.48
CA ILE A 25 5.05 -14.35 -3.99
C ILE A 25 5.36 -15.72 -3.35
N ALA A 26 5.17 -15.83 -2.03
CA ALA A 26 5.44 -17.08 -1.30
C ALA A 26 4.59 -18.24 -1.81
N ALA A 27 3.33 -17.99 -2.16
CA ALA A 27 2.44 -18.99 -2.74
C ALA A 27 3.00 -19.57 -4.06
N ARG A 28 3.66 -18.75 -4.87
CA ARG A 28 4.30 -19.21 -6.13
C ARG A 28 5.63 -19.92 -5.90
N LEU A 29 6.33 -19.60 -4.82
CA LEU A 29 7.63 -20.20 -4.47
C LEU A 29 7.50 -21.41 -3.55
N GLY A 30 6.29 -21.76 -3.07
CA GLY A 30 6.11 -22.83 -2.08
C GLY A 30 6.69 -22.51 -0.70
N ARG A 31 6.68 -21.21 -0.32
CA ARG A 31 7.26 -20.67 0.93
C ARG A 31 6.23 -20.03 1.85
N LEU A 32 4.97 -20.43 1.75
CA LEU A 32 3.88 -19.81 2.52
C LEU A 32 4.07 -19.88 4.02
N ASP A 33 4.52 -21.03 4.54
CA ASP A 33 4.63 -21.24 5.98
C ASP A 33 5.77 -20.40 6.57
N GLU A 34 6.89 -20.28 5.85
CA GLU A 34 8.01 -19.45 6.26
C GLU A 34 7.63 -17.95 6.27
N ILE A 35 6.88 -17.50 5.26
CA ILE A 35 6.46 -16.09 5.21
C ILE A 35 5.39 -15.80 6.24
N ARG A 36 4.43 -16.70 6.49
CA ARG A 36 3.45 -16.54 7.57
C ARG A 36 4.10 -16.46 8.95
N ALA A 37 5.11 -17.28 9.21
CA ALA A 37 5.88 -17.20 10.45
C ALA A 37 6.58 -15.84 10.57
N LEU A 38 7.22 -15.38 9.50
CA LEU A 38 7.90 -14.08 9.47
C LEU A 38 6.91 -12.89 9.65
N GLU A 39 5.74 -12.94 9.03
CA GLU A 39 4.68 -11.93 9.24
C GLU A 39 4.15 -11.92 10.69
N ALA A 40 4.04 -13.08 11.31
CA ALA A 40 3.66 -13.19 12.72
C ALA A 40 4.74 -12.58 13.65
N GLU A 41 6.03 -12.83 13.37
CA GLU A 41 7.14 -12.21 14.10
C GLU A 41 7.16 -10.68 13.92
N PHE A 42 6.91 -10.20 12.72
CA PHE A 42 6.79 -8.78 12.42
C PHE A 42 5.61 -8.14 13.17
N ALA A 43 4.43 -8.76 13.12
CA ALA A 43 3.24 -8.29 13.84
C ALA A 43 3.43 -8.28 15.37
N ALA A 44 4.24 -9.21 15.90
CA ALA A 44 4.60 -9.26 17.32
C ALA A 44 5.72 -8.27 17.70
N GLY A 45 6.30 -7.53 16.73
CA GLY A 45 7.41 -6.61 16.97
C GLY A 45 8.76 -7.30 17.27
N ILE A 46 8.87 -8.61 17.00
CA ILE A 46 10.10 -9.38 17.16
C ILE A 46 11.11 -9.00 16.07
N VAL A 47 10.62 -8.78 14.87
CA VAL A 47 11.38 -8.36 13.69
C VAL A 47 10.88 -7.00 13.24
N ASP A 48 11.80 -6.06 13.00
CA ASP A 48 11.46 -4.75 12.43
C ASP A 48 11.34 -4.83 10.90
N THR A 49 10.94 -3.73 10.27
CA THR A 49 10.73 -3.68 8.80
C THR A 49 12.00 -4.02 8.00
N ARG A 50 13.18 -3.61 8.49
CA ARG A 50 14.45 -3.89 7.82
C ARG A 50 14.87 -5.35 7.97
N GLY A 51 14.68 -5.91 9.16
CA GLY A 51 14.87 -7.33 9.42
C GLY A 51 13.94 -8.20 8.60
N PHE A 52 12.67 -7.79 8.48
CA PHE A 52 11.69 -8.43 7.60
C PHE A 52 12.15 -8.44 6.13
N ALA A 53 12.59 -7.30 5.60
CA ALA A 53 13.11 -7.20 4.24
C ALA A 53 14.35 -8.05 3.99
N ALA A 54 15.27 -8.12 4.98
CA ALA A 54 16.45 -8.99 4.90
C ALA A 54 16.08 -10.48 4.89
N ALA A 55 15.10 -10.90 5.68
CA ALA A 55 14.58 -12.26 5.70
C ALA A 55 13.90 -12.62 4.36
N LEU A 56 13.08 -11.72 3.82
CA LEU A 56 12.47 -11.89 2.48
C LEU A 56 13.54 -12.12 1.40
N TYR A 57 14.60 -11.33 1.39
CA TYR A 57 15.71 -11.53 0.45
C TYR A 57 16.32 -12.93 0.55
N GLY A 58 16.45 -13.45 1.76
CA GLY A 58 16.93 -14.82 1.99
C GLY A 58 16.00 -15.90 1.44
N LEU A 59 14.69 -15.73 1.65
CA LEU A 59 13.65 -16.67 1.23
C LEU A 59 13.36 -16.62 -0.28
N TRP A 60 13.62 -15.47 -0.93
CA TRP A 60 13.29 -15.22 -2.34
C TRP A 60 14.48 -15.34 -3.31
N ARG A 61 15.52 -16.11 -2.96
CA ARG A 61 16.71 -16.27 -3.82
C ARG A 61 16.40 -16.80 -5.22
N GLU A 62 15.33 -17.57 -5.36
CA GLU A 62 14.86 -18.14 -6.61
C GLU A 62 13.81 -17.27 -7.32
N LEU A 63 13.51 -16.07 -6.78
CA LEU A 63 12.52 -15.18 -7.36
C LEU A 63 12.96 -14.69 -8.73
N THR A 64 12.05 -14.82 -9.70
CA THR A 64 12.23 -14.35 -11.07
C THR A 64 11.19 -13.29 -11.43
N PRO A 65 11.42 -12.47 -12.48
CA PRO A 65 10.42 -11.54 -12.98
C PRO A 65 9.11 -12.23 -13.40
N ALA A 66 9.17 -13.47 -13.89
CA ALA A 66 7.99 -14.23 -14.26
C ALA A 66 7.15 -14.60 -13.03
N VAL A 67 7.78 -15.08 -11.95
CA VAL A 67 7.10 -15.38 -10.68
C VAL A 67 6.45 -14.12 -10.09
N VAL A 68 7.12 -12.96 -10.15
CA VAL A 68 6.53 -11.69 -9.70
C VAL A 68 5.31 -11.33 -10.54
N ALA A 69 5.38 -11.52 -11.86
CA ALA A 69 4.25 -11.26 -12.75
C ALA A 69 3.06 -12.17 -12.41
N GLU A 70 3.29 -13.49 -12.30
CA GLU A 70 2.26 -14.46 -11.94
C GLU A 70 1.63 -14.17 -10.57
N ALA A 71 2.45 -13.78 -9.58
CA ALA A 71 1.96 -13.40 -8.26
C ALA A 71 1.09 -12.14 -8.31
N PHE A 72 1.52 -11.11 -9.05
CA PHE A 72 0.77 -9.87 -9.21
C PHE A 72 -0.54 -10.07 -9.97
N ASP A 73 -0.50 -10.78 -11.11
CA ASP A 73 -1.64 -10.96 -11.99
C ASP A 73 -2.70 -11.89 -11.37
N GLY A 74 -2.28 -12.85 -10.54
CA GLY A 74 -3.17 -13.76 -9.81
C GLY A 74 -3.59 -13.29 -8.41
N ALA A 75 -3.13 -12.13 -7.97
CA ALA A 75 -3.43 -11.62 -6.64
C ALA A 75 -4.90 -11.20 -6.49
N PRO A 76 -5.49 -11.34 -5.28
CA PRO A 76 -6.88 -10.97 -5.03
C PRO A 76 -7.04 -9.45 -4.86
N TRP A 77 -6.88 -8.71 -5.95
CA TRP A 77 -7.12 -7.27 -5.97
C TRP A 77 -8.57 -6.96 -5.58
N ILE A 78 -8.76 -5.92 -4.76
CA ILE A 78 -10.10 -5.47 -4.34
C ILE A 78 -10.95 -5.09 -5.56
N GLY A 79 -12.21 -5.48 -5.55
CA GLY A 79 -13.15 -5.18 -6.64
C GLY A 79 -13.28 -3.67 -6.89
N GLY A 80 -13.56 -3.27 -8.14
CA GLY A 80 -13.73 -1.86 -8.50
C GLY A 80 -12.44 -1.03 -8.57
N LEU A 81 -11.26 -1.64 -8.41
CA LEU A 81 -9.98 -0.92 -8.44
C LEU A 81 -9.78 -0.15 -9.76
N ALA A 82 -9.99 -0.78 -10.89
CA ALA A 82 -9.82 -0.14 -12.21
C ALA A 82 -10.78 1.03 -12.41
N GLU A 83 -12.04 0.87 -12.00
CA GLU A 83 -13.07 1.90 -12.10
C GLU A 83 -12.75 3.10 -11.19
N VAL A 84 -12.29 2.86 -9.97
CA VAL A 84 -11.86 3.93 -9.05
C VAL A 84 -10.68 4.70 -9.62
N LEU A 85 -9.66 4.02 -10.14
CA LEU A 85 -8.50 4.67 -10.75
C LEU A 85 -8.88 5.48 -12.00
N ALA A 86 -9.84 4.97 -12.80
CA ALA A 86 -10.37 5.69 -13.94
C ALA A 86 -11.15 6.95 -13.54
N ASP A 87 -12.00 6.88 -12.49
CA ASP A 87 -12.76 8.04 -11.98
C ASP A 87 -11.83 9.11 -11.39
N ILE A 88 -10.84 8.71 -10.58
CA ILE A 88 -9.82 9.62 -10.03
C ILE A 88 -9.14 10.39 -11.17
N ARG A 89 -8.72 9.68 -12.23
CA ARG A 89 -8.08 10.30 -13.39
C ARG A 89 -9.04 11.23 -14.14
N GLY A 90 -10.29 10.78 -14.36
CA GLY A 90 -11.31 11.55 -15.05
C GLY A 90 -11.66 12.87 -14.35
N ARG A 91 -11.49 12.93 -13.03
CA ARG A 91 -11.68 14.15 -12.22
C ARG A 91 -10.46 15.06 -12.20
N GLY A 92 -9.33 14.64 -12.75
CA GLY A 92 -8.06 15.37 -12.62
C GLY A 92 -7.38 15.19 -11.26
N ASP A 93 -7.87 14.30 -10.42
CA ASP A 93 -7.30 13.90 -9.15
C ASP A 93 -6.07 12.97 -9.35
N ARG A 94 -5.37 12.65 -8.28
CA ARG A 94 -4.19 11.77 -8.31
C ARG A 94 -4.39 10.57 -7.39
N ALA A 95 -4.11 9.37 -7.90
CA ALA A 95 -4.00 8.15 -7.13
C ALA A 95 -2.52 7.81 -6.91
N VAL A 96 -2.13 7.63 -5.66
CA VAL A 96 -0.78 7.20 -5.31
C VAL A 96 -0.85 6.00 -4.38
N VAL A 97 0.10 5.09 -4.52
CA VAL A 97 0.25 3.97 -3.58
C VAL A 97 1.51 4.20 -2.77
N VAL A 98 1.40 4.07 -1.44
CA VAL A 98 2.53 4.16 -0.51
C VAL A 98 2.54 2.90 0.35
N THR A 99 3.49 2.02 0.11
CA THR A 99 3.57 0.69 0.74
C THR A 99 4.98 0.37 1.21
N MET A 100 5.10 -0.43 2.26
CA MET A 100 6.39 -0.98 2.69
C MET A 100 6.80 -2.22 1.88
N SER A 101 5.95 -2.73 1.02
CA SER A 101 6.24 -3.85 0.11
C SER A 101 7.25 -3.48 -0.97
N PRO A 102 7.87 -4.48 -1.63
CA PRO A 102 8.90 -4.25 -2.65
C PRO A 102 8.41 -3.50 -3.88
N ASP A 103 9.24 -2.59 -4.37
CA ASP A 103 8.97 -1.73 -5.53
C ASP A 103 8.81 -2.51 -6.85
N PHE A 104 9.49 -3.65 -7.01
CA PHE A 104 9.35 -4.52 -8.18
C PHE A 104 7.96 -5.16 -8.29
N PHE A 105 7.24 -5.32 -7.16
CA PHE A 105 5.84 -5.78 -7.13
C PHE A 105 4.88 -4.59 -7.22
N ALA A 106 4.98 -3.66 -6.26
CA ALA A 106 4.08 -2.50 -6.18
C ALA A 106 4.13 -1.61 -7.42
N GLY A 107 5.29 -1.46 -8.04
CA GLY A 107 5.50 -0.65 -9.24
C GLY A 107 4.63 -1.05 -10.44
N ARG A 108 4.18 -2.32 -10.49
CA ARG A 108 3.28 -2.82 -11.54
C ARG A 108 1.89 -2.17 -11.50
N LEU A 109 1.47 -1.61 -10.35
CA LEU A 109 0.22 -0.86 -10.21
C LEU A 109 0.15 0.36 -11.15
N ARG A 110 1.29 0.90 -11.61
CA ARG A 110 1.30 1.95 -12.63
C ARG A 110 0.62 1.50 -13.92
N GLY A 111 0.75 0.23 -14.27
CA GLY A 111 0.05 -0.38 -15.42
C GLY A 111 -1.47 -0.40 -15.28
N LEU A 112 -2.00 -0.39 -14.04
CA LEU A 112 -3.43 -0.31 -13.74
C LEU A 112 -3.93 1.14 -13.68
N GLY A 113 -3.03 2.14 -13.72
CA GLY A 113 -3.38 3.56 -13.76
C GLY A 113 -3.12 4.33 -12.46
N VAL A 114 -2.40 3.75 -11.51
CA VAL A 114 -1.83 4.50 -10.37
C VAL A 114 -0.81 5.50 -10.91
N HIS A 115 -0.89 6.75 -10.45
CA HIS A 115 -0.03 7.83 -10.95
C HIS A 115 1.41 7.74 -10.39
N ASP A 116 1.53 7.46 -9.08
CA ASP A 116 2.81 7.31 -8.41
C ASP A 116 2.77 6.13 -7.44
N VAL A 117 3.92 5.47 -7.29
CA VAL A 117 4.12 4.39 -6.32
C VAL A 117 5.39 4.68 -5.54
N VAL A 118 5.27 4.75 -4.22
CA VAL A 118 6.38 4.81 -3.26
C VAL A 118 6.39 3.51 -2.50
N ALA A 119 7.47 2.76 -2.62
CA ALA A 119 7.61 1.41 -2.10
C ALA A 119 9.04 1.16 -1.63
N SER A 120 9.26 0.12 -0.83
CA SER A 120 10.61 -0.27 -0.40
C SER A 120 11.48 -0.65 -1.60
N ALA A 121 12.67 -0.06 -1.67
CA ALA A 121 13.59 -0.29 -2.76
C ALA A 121 14.28 -1.65 -2.59
N PHE A 122 13.98 -2.56 -3.50
CA PHE A 122 14.63 -3.84 -3.62
C PHE A 122 15.40 -3.93 -4.95
N PRO A 123 16.50 -4.70 -5.01
CA PRO A 123 17.09 -5.03 -6.29
C PRO A 123 16.07 -5.80 -7.15
N PRO A 124 16.11 -5.62 -8.49
CA PRO A 124 15.20 -6.37 -9.36
C PRO A 124 15.51 -7.88 -9.33
N PRO A 125 14.49 -8.76 -9.32
CA PRO A 125 14.72 -10.19 -9.50
C PRO A 125 15.26 -10.53 -10.92
N PRO A 126 16.11 -11.55 -11.07
CA PRO A 126 16.71 -12.34 -10.00
C PRO A 126 17.77 -11.53 -9.25
N PHE A 127 17.75 -11.64 -7.92
CA PHE A 127 18.58 -10.83 -7.05
C PHE A 127 20.09 -11.08 -7.26
N ARG A 128 20.85 -10.00 -7.42
CA ARG A 128 22.33 -10.03 -7.49
C ARG A 128 23.00 -9.41 -6.26
N SER A 129 22.24 -8.72 -5.44
CA SER A 129 22.67 -8.09 -4.19
C SER A 129 21.53 -8.08 -3.19
N ALA A 130 21.85 -7.93 -1.91
CA ALA A 130 20.86 -7.66 -0.87
C ALA A 130 20.24 -6.26 -1.07
N PRO A 131 19.01 -6.03 -0.60
CA PRO A 131 18.43 -4.69 -0.55
C PRO A 131 19.26 -3.79 0.39
N ASP A 132 19.40 -2.52 0.02
CA ASP A 132 19.98 -1.52 0.90
C ASP A 132 18.98 -1.22 2.03
N PRO A 133 19.35 -1.40 3.31
CA PRO A 133 18.46 -1.08 4.42
C PRO A 133 17.96 0.37 4.43
N ALA A 134 18.72 1.33 3.86
CA ALA A 134 18.30 2.72 3.74
C ALA A 134 17.17 2.93 2.73
N GLY A 135 16.99 2.00 1.78
CA GLY A 135 15.90 2.03 0.81
C GLY A 135 14.62 1.32 1.29
N ILE A 136 14.66 0.66 2.47
CA ILE A 136 13.50 -0.03 3.04
C ILE A 136 12.66 0.97 3.81
N LEU A 137 11.42 1.19 3.36
CA LEU A 137 10.48 2.11 4.00
C LEU A 137 10.04 1.59 5.38
N VAL A 138 9.88 2.52 6.30
CA VAL A 138 9.26 2.32 7.61
C VAL A 138 7.96 3.13 7.71
N PRO A 139 7.10 2.92 8.73
CA PRO A 139 5.81 3.62 8.82
C PRO A 139 5.93 5.16 8.75
N GLU A 140 6.99 5.75 9.30
CA GLU A 140 7.28 7.18 9.27
C GLU A 140 7.47 7.71 7.84
N ASP A 141 8.01 6.88 6.96
CA ASP A 141 8.26 7.25 5.57
C ASP A 141 6.96 7.43 4.78
N LYS A 142 5.84 6.80 5.19
CA LYS A 142 4.53 7.04 4.58
C LYS A 142 4.12 8.52 4.70
N VAL A 143 4.32 9.13 5.86
CA VAL A 143 4.02 10.56 6.08
C VAL A 143 4.92 11.43 5.21
N THR A 144 6.23 11.16 5.24
CA THR A 144 7.23 11.91 4.47
C THR A 144 6.96 11.81 2.96
N ALA A 145 6.62 10.62 2.46
CA ALA A 145 6.28 10.40 1.06
C ALA A 145 5.04 11.19 0.63
N VAL A 146 3.97 11.14 1.44
CA VAL A 146 2.73 11.88 1.16
C VAL A 146 2.96 13.39 1.22
N ASP A 147 3.69 13.89 2.20
CA ASP A 147 4.02 15.32 2.31
C ASP A 147 4.83 15.81 1.11
N ARG A 148 5.79 15.02 0.62
CA ARG A 148 6.54 15.33 -0.59
C ARG A 148 5.65 15.34 -1.84
N LEU A 149 4.80 14.34 -2.02
CA LEU A 149 3.92 14.22 -3.19
C LEU A 149 2.90 15.35 -3.24
N ARG A 150 2.20 15.63 -2.12
CA ARG A 150 1.22 16.72 -2.08
C ARG A 150 1.86 18.09 -2.31
N ALA A 151 3.05 18.33 -1.74
CA ALA A 151 3.77 19.58 -1.93
C ALA A 151 4.17 19.79 -3.40
N ALA A 152 4.65 18.74 -4.08
CA ALA A 152 4.96 18.80 -5.51
C ALA A 152 3.73 19.10 -6.39
N LEU A 153 2.53 18.79 -5.89
CA LEU A 153 1.25 19.08 -6.56
C LEU A 153 0.63 20.43 -6.11
N GLY A 154 1.26 21.15 -5.18
CA GLY A 154 0.72 22.39 -4.60
C GLY A 154 -0.51 22.17 -3.72
N LEU A 155 -0.65 20.97 -3.12
CA LEU A 155 -1.80 20.57 -2.30
C LEU A 155 -1.52 20.69 -0.81
N GLY A 156 -2.54 21.10 -0.03
CA GLY A 156 -2.56 20.99 1.42
C GLY A 156 -2.90 19.57 1.89
N ARG A 157 -2.68 19.25 3.17
CA ARG A 157 -3.09 17.97 3.77
C ARG A 157 -4.60 17.74 3.70
N ASP A 158 -5.41 18.82 3.76
CA ASP A 158 -6.87 18.73 3.60
C ASP A 158 -7.32 18.30 2.20
N SER A 159 -6.42 18.33 1.21
CA SER A 159 -6.66 17.79 -0.13
C SER A 159 -6.21 16.34 -0.29
N CYS A 160 -5.78 15.67 0.80
CA CYS A 160 -5.38 14.28 0.80
C CYS A 160 -6.48 13.42 1.43
N VAL A 161 -6.73 12.26 0.82
CA VAL A 161 -7.59 11.20 1.38
C VAL A 161 -6.75 9.93 1.45
N ALA A 162 -6.58 9.36 2.65
CA ALA A 162 -5.81 8.14 2.85
C ALA A 162 -6.71 6.93 3.09
N TYR A 163 -6.28 5.77 2.55
CA TYR A 163 -6.92 4.47 2.67
C TYR A 163 -5.89 3.47 3.18
N GLY A 164 -6.19 2.73 4.25
CA GLY A 164 -5.25 1.80 4.88
C GLY A 164 -5.96 0.78 5.76
N ASP A 165 -5.21 -0.24 6.22
CA ASP A 165 -5.77 -1.37 6.96
C ASP A 165 -5.10 -1.63 8.32
N SER A 166 -3.85 -1.21 8.53
CA SER A 166 -3.05 -1.77 9.62
C SER A 166 -2.16 -0.75 10.35
N GLY A 167 -1.32 -1.25 11.24
CA GLY A 167 -0.42 -0.45 12.08
C GLY A 167 0.53 0.46 11.30
N SER A 168 0.89 0.08 10.08
CA SER A 168 1.76 0.89 9.21
C SER A 168 1.13 2.22 8.78
N ASP A 169 -0.20 2.36 8.87
CA ASP A 169 -0.96 3.53 8.45
C ASP A 169 -1.29 4.48 9.62
N VAL A 170 -1.06 4.06 10.86
CA VAL A 170 -1.42 4.81 12.07
C VAL A 170 -0.84 6.22 12.05
N LEU A 171 0.45 6.36 11.72
CA LEU A 171 1.10 7.68 11.68
C LEU A 171 0.52 8.56 10.56
N LEU A 172 0.25 7.99 9.39
CA LEU A 172 -0.37 8.72 8.30
C LEU A 172 -1.79 9.17 8.66
N PHE A 173 -2.60 8.30 9.27
CA PHE A 173 -3.96 8.61 9.71
C PHE A 173 -3.98 9.65 10.84
N SER A 174 -2.94 9.71 11.68
CA SER A 174 -2.85 10.72 12.75
C SER A 174 -2.60 12.14 12.24
N VAL A 175 -2.05 12.30 11.03
CA VAL A 175 -1.70 13.62 10.45
C VAL A 175 -2.63 14.07 9.32
N LEU A 176 -3.47 13.17 8.79
CA LEU A 176 -4.44 13.47 7.76
C LEU A 176 -5.87 13.50 8.34
N ARG A 177 -6.67 14.43 7.87
CA ARG A 177 -8.06 14.59 8.32
C ARG A 177 -9.01 13.60 7.67
N HIS A 178 -8.82 13.31 6.39
CA HIS A 178 -9.71 12.44 5.61
C HIS A 178 -9.08 11.07 5.45
N THR A 179 -9.52 10.12 6.28
CA THR A 179 -8.97 8.77 6.35
C THR A 179 -10.09 7.73 6.32
N VAL A 180 -9.90 6.68 5.56
CA VAL A 180 -10.83 5.55 5.43
C VAL A 180 -10.10 4.27 5.80
N ALA A 181 -10.50 3.65 6.89
CA ALA A 181 -10.02 2.33 7.29
C ALA A 181 -10.72 1.26 6.44
N VAL A 182 -9.96 0.49 5.65
CA VAL A 182 -10.47 -0.52 4.71
C VAL A 182 -10.11 -1.91 5.23
N ASN A 183 -11.11 -2.72 5.59
CA ASN A 183 -10.91 -4.06 6.18
C ASN A 183 -9.89 -4.07 7.33
N ALA A 184 -9.88 -2.99 8.11
CA ALA A 184 -8.78 -2.62 8.97
C ALA A 184 -8.83 -3.28 10.35
N THR A 185 -7.66 -3.36 10.97
CA THR A 185 -7.52 -3.70 12.38
C THR A 185 -8.36 -2.77 13.27
N PRO A 186 -8.84 -3.25 14.44
CA PRO A 186 -9.63 -2.41 15.36
C PRO A 186 -8.93 -1.11 15.76
N GLY A 187 -7.60 -1.14 15.93
CA GLY A 187 -6.80 0.04 16.30
C GLY A 187 -6.83 1.11 15.22
N LEU A 188 -6.60 0.77 13.96
CA LEU A 188 -6.65 1.73 12.87
C LEU A 188 -8.08 2.23 12.62
N ARG A 189 -9.07 1.34 12.72
CA ARG A 189 -10.49 1.71 12.57
C ARG A 189 -10.92 2.76 13.60
N ALA A 190 -10.48 2.64 14.84
CA ALA A 190 -10.80 3.60 15.89
C ALA A 190 -10.21 5.01 15.65
N LEU A 191 -9.11 5.08 14.88
CA LEU A 191 -8.43 6.34 14.52
C LEU A 191 -9.01 6.98 13.26
N ALA A 192 -9.58 6.18 12.35
CA ALA A 192 -10.03 6.63 11.04
C ALA A 192 -11.28 7.51 11.10
N ALA A 193 -11.40 8.48 10.18
CA ALA A 193 -12.59 9.30 10.01
C ALA A 193 -13.80 8.53 9.47
N ALA A 194 -13.56 7.44 8.71
CA ALA A 194 -14.57 6.50 8.26
C ALA A 194 -13.99 5.08 8.17
N GLY A 195 -14.84 4.06 8.20
CA GLY A 195 -14.46 2.67 8.05
C GLY A 195 -15.31 1.96 7.01
N TYR A 196 -14.70 1.00 6.30
CA TYR A 196 -15.34 0.13 5.33
C TYR A 196 -14.87 -1.30 5.51
N GLU A 197 -15.81 -2.24 5.49
CA GLU A 197 -15.55 -3.67 5.40
C GLU A 197 -16.24 -4.23 4.17
N GLY A 198 -15.50 -4.90 3.32
CA GLY A 198 -16.02 -5.49 2.10
C GLY A 198 -14.96 -5.67 1.03
N ASP A 199 -15.42 -5.93 -0.18
CA ASP A 199 -14.59 -6.29 -1.33
C ASP A 199 -14.71 -5.34 -2.52
N ASP A 200 -15.33 -4.17 -2.31
CA ASP A 200 -15.56 -3.17 -3.36
C ASP A 200 -14.93 -1.81 -3.00
N LEU A 201 -13.83 -1.48 -3.64
CA LEU A 201 -13.11 -0.21 -3.42
C LEU A 201 -13.96 1.03 -3.73
N ARG A 202 -14.96 0.91 -4.63
CA ARG A 202 -15.85 2.02 -4.98
C ARG A 202 -16.59 2.58 -3.77
N VAL A 203 -16.95 1.71 -2.82
CA VAL A 203 -17.61 2.12 -1.58
C VAL A 203 -16.65 2.87 -0.66
N ALA A 204 -15.45 2.35 -0.42
CA ALA A 204 -14.43 3.03 0.37
C ALA A 204 -14.04 4.38 -0.25
N TYR A 205 -13.90 4.42 -1.58
CA TYR A 205 -13.59 5.64 -2.33
C TYR A 205 -14.71 6.69 -2.19
N ALA A 206 -15.98 6.28 -2.29
CA ALA A 206 -17.13 7.19 -2.10
C ALA A 206 -17.11 7.81 -0.70
N LEU A 207 -16.86 7.02 0.36
CA LEU A 207 -16.72 7.52 1.73
C LEU A 207 -15.61 8.58 1.84
N GLY A 208 -14.45 8.33 1.25
CA GLY A 208 -13.33 9.29 1.26
C GLY A 208 -13.70 10.62 0.57
N ARG A 209 -14.44 10.56 -0.52
CA ARG A 209 -14.94 11.76 -1.22
C ARG A 209 -15.98 12.52 -0.39
N GLU A 210 -16.89 11.81 0.29
CA GLU A 210 -17.86 12.42 1.17
C GLU A 210 -17.22 13.14 2.36
N LEU A 211 -16.19 12.54 2.98
CA LEU A 211 -15.42 13.19 4.05
C LEU A 211 -14.85 14.53 3.59
N ARG A 212 -14.32 14.59 2.38
CA ARG A 212 -13.77 15.82 1.80
C ARG A 212 -14.85 16.86 1.48
N ALA A 213 -16.02 16.44 1.02
CA ALA A 213 -17.12 17.34 0.65
C ALA A 213 -17.79 18.01 1.87
N ARG A 214 -17.67 17.39 3.06
CA ARG A 214 -18.21 17.89 4.33
C ARG A 214 -17.26 18.82 5.09
N ALA A 215 -16.02 18.97 4.65
CA ALA A 215 -14.96 19.74 5.29
C ALA A 215 -14.86 21.16 4.73
#